data_cd8caa4afd06cacadaec262ee27bea94
#
_entry.id   cd8caa4afd06cacadaec262ee27bea94
#
_cell.length_a   1.000
_cell.length_b   1.000
_cell.length_c   1.000
_cell.angle_alpha   90.00
_cell.angle_beta   90.00
_cell.angle_gamma   90.00
#
_symmetry.space_group_name_H-M   'P 1'
#
loop_
_entity.id
_entity.type
_entity.pdbx_description
1 polymer ?
#
loop_
_entity_poly.entity_id
_entity_poly.type
_entity_poly.pdbx_seq_one_letter_code
_entity_poly.pdbx_strand_id
1 'polypeptide(L)'
;MHVSHRQMCFRLCLATGSLLTACGAVAAKAFPTVPATYNAIEFGAQADGRAKDTQSIQKAIEACSERGGGTVYFPPGTYLTGSLHLRQRVALYLDHGATIKASTEANDFDPYEVLGFKNAADRETSFFHYALIWAEDVEQVAILGTGAIDGNRTKRGGPKPIALKRCRHVTIKDITIRNAPNYAISLLGTDYVNIDGVNIFNGFCDGIDPDSCRHVRIANCQIETWDDAIVPKASFSLGVRRAVEYLTVTNCILATNCSAFKLGTESGGGFRGITVNNCVMHDRATGRPPISGIALESVDGGDIDGVTISNISMFNVRAPIFLRLGNRGRDMDTPVAGTLRNVIISNIVATGAKQACPIAGLPGHMIQNITLDNIQIAFAGGGTAEQTNVSVPEEEGKYPEATAFGVLPSYGLYCRHVEGLRLRNIHLTLQAPDYRHALVCDDVSRVVLDSWEADRSPGAESVLRFRGVRKALIGNCLLPEPIAGFLKVTDDGRKEIRFAGNDMPSVERDPETSRK
;
A
#
# COMPACT_ATOMS: atom_id res chain seq x y z
N MET A 1 48.48 -39.78 -26.39
CA MET A 1 48.92 -39.16 -27.67
C MET A 1 49.08 -37.68 -27.37
N HIS A 2 50.21 -37.33 -27.00
CA HIS A 2 51.38 -36.67 -27.54
C HIS A 2 51.08 -35.50 -28.49
N VAL A 3 51.82 -34.43 -28.24
CA VAL A 3 52.43 -33.37 -29.06
C VAL A 3 51.83 -31.98 -28.87
N SER A 4 52.55 -30.88 -28.74
CA SER A 4 53.95 -30.53 -28.42
C SER A 4 54.05 -29.00 -28.33
N HIS A 5 54.99 -28.53 -27.54
CA HIS A 5 55.49 -27.14 -27.45
C HIS A 5 55.99 -26.58 -28.77
N ARG A 6 55.76 -25.29 -29.02
CA ARG A 6 56.72 -24.45 -29.78
C ARG A 6 56.92 -23.09 -29.09
N GLN A 7 58.08 -22.93 -28.55
CA GLN A 7 58.75 -21.66 -28.24
C GLN A 7 59.13 -20.94 -29.53
N MET A 8 58.97 -19.62 -29.54
CA MET A 8 59.60 -18.78 -30.57
C MET A 8 60.20 -17.53 -29.89
N CYS A 9 61.53 -17.58 -29.82
CA CYS A 9 62.40 -16.44 -29.46
C CYS A 9 62.34 -15.35 -30.53
N PHE A 10 62.23 -14.08 -30.11
CA PHE A 10 62.58 -12.96 -30.97
C PHE A 10 63.58 -12.05 -30.30
N ARG A 11 64.57 -11.70 -31.10
CA ARG A 11 65.82 -11.02 -30.79
C ARG A 11 65.60 -9.53 -30.48
N LEU A 12 66.42 -9.08 -29.57
CA LEU A 12 66.70 -7.71 -29.16
C LEU A 12 67.34 -6.89 -30.30
N CYS A 13 66.80 -5.78 -30.67
CA CYS A 13 67.53 -4.71 -31.38
C CYS A 13 67.46 -3.44 -30.57
N LEU A 14 68.60 -3.02 -30.06
CA LEU A 14 68.82 -1.70 -29.46
C LEU A 14 68.85 -0.63 -30.55
N ALA A 15 68.00 0.38 -30.39
CA ALA A 15 68.17 1.67 -31.05
C ALA A 15 67.92 2.79 -30.01
N THR A 16 68.99 3.49 -29.70
CA THR A 16 69.01 4.68 -28.83
C THR A 16 68.40 5.89 -29.56
N GLY A 17 67.31 6.41 -29.02
CA GLY A 17 66.74 7.67 -29.45
C GLY A 17 66.13 8.40 -28.25
N SER A 18 66.82 9.42 -27.78
CA SER A 18 66.37 10.30 -26.70
C SER A 18 65.20 11.15 -27.17
N LEU A 19 63.98 10.89 -26.66
CA LEU A 19 62.89 11.83 -26.69
C LEU A 19 62.48 12.18 -25.26
N LEU A 20 62.81 13.41 -24.86
CA LEU A 20 62.22 14.05 -23.69
C LEU A 20 60.74 14.31 -23.97
N THR A 21 59.87 13.43 -23.41
CA THR A 21 58.43 13.70 -23.33
C THR A 21 58.13 14.20 -21.95
N ALA A 22 57.63 15.46 -21.90
CA ALA A 22 57.06 16.08 -20.71
C ALA A 22 55.90 15.18 -20.17
N CYS A 23 56.15 14.52 -19.06
CA CYS A 23 55.12 13.78 -18.32
C CYS A 23 54.25 14.83 -17.61
N GLY A 24 53.15 15.28 -18.27
CA GLY A 24 52.13 16.05 -17.61
C GLY A 24 51.53 15.20 -16.47
N ALA A 25 51.72 15.67 -15.24
CA ALA A 25 51.13 15.09 -14.06
C ALA A 25 49.61 15.16 -14.24
N VAL A 26 48.98 14.06 -14.63
CA VAL A 26 47.54 13.88 -14.47
C VAL A 26 47.33 13.84 -12.97
N ALA A 27 46.76 14.93 -12.43
CA ALA A 27 46.35 14.98 -11.05
C ALA A 27 45.38 13.81 -10.82
N ALA A 28 45.84 12.81 -10.08
CA ALA A 28 44.99 11.73 -9.62
C ALA A 28 43.82 12.38 -8.88
N LYS A 29 42.61 12.27 -9.42
CA LYS A 29 41.41 12.63 -8.67
C LYS A 29 41.47 11.78 -7.41
N ALA A 30 41.72 12.41 -6.26
CA ALA A 30 41.67 11.79 -4.98
C ALA A 30 40.28 11.11 -4.86
N PHE A 31 40.27 9.81 -4.65
CA PHE A 31 39.04 9.11 -4.30
C PHE A 31 38.48 9.81 -3.05
N PRO A 32 37.15 10.02 -2.96
CA PRO A 32 36.58 10.70 -1.82
C PRO A 32 36.97 9.94 -0.55
N THR A 33 37.72 10.60 0.30
CA THR A 33 37.90 10.24 1.70
C THR A 33 36.52 10.06 2.33
N VAL A 34 36.41 9.20 3.35
CA VAL A 34 35.21 8.94 4.18
C VAL A 34 34.24 10.13 4.16
N PRO A 35 32.94 9.93 3.92
CA PRO A 35 31.98 11.05 3.84
C PRO A 35 32.17 11.99 5.03
N ALA A 36 32.30 13.27 4.76
CA ALA A 36 32.52 14.26 5.81
C ALA A 36 31.34 14.23 6.79
N THR A 37 31.64 14.16 8.08
CA THR A 37 30.64 14.15 9.17
C THR A 37 30.58 15.54 9.80
N TYR A 38 29.36 16.05 9.94
CA TYR A 38 29.03 17.35 10.51
C TYR A 38 28.23 17.14 11.79
N ASN A 39 28.85 17.21 12.94
CA ASN A 39 28.18 17.00 14.22
C ASN A 39 27.30 18.21 14.57
N ALA A 40 25.99 18.01 14.72
CA ALA A 40 25.04 19.09 15.04
C ALA A 40 25.43 19.91 16.28
N ILE A 41 26.04 19.26 17.28
CA ILE A 41 26.52 19.94 18.51
C ILE A 41 27.64 20.93 18.19
N GLU A 42 28.55 20.61 17.27
CA GLU A 42 29.64 21.49 16.86
C GLU A 42 29.13 22.74 16.12
N PHE A 43 27.94 22.70 15.57
CA PHE A 43 27.23 23.83 14.97
C PHE A 43 26.39 24.63 15.96
N GLY A 44 26.42 24.25 17.24
CA GLY A 44 25.79 24.99 18.35
C GLY A 44 24.43 24.40 18.81
N ALA A 45 24.05 23.21 18.38
CA ALA A 45 22.86 22.54 18.93
C ALA A 45 23.11 22.15 20.38
N GLN A 46 22.12 22.37 21.24
CA GLN A 46 22.22 22.05 22.68
C GLN A 46 21.74 20.66 23.03
N ALA A 47 20.81 20.12 22.24
CA ALA A 47 20.24 18.78 22.39
C ALA A 47 19.66 18.48 23.79
N ASP A 48 19.18 19.52 24.49
CA ASP A 48 18.65 19.45 25.86
C ASP A 48 17.11 19.30 25.93
N GLY A 49 16.45 19.32 24.76
CA GLY A 49 14.98 19.25 24.61
C GLY A 49 14.23 20.52 25.00
N ARG A 50 14.93 21.61 25.26
CA ARG A 50 14.37 22.91 25.71
C ARG A 50 14.75 24.05 24.77
N ALA A 51 16.03 24.22 24.50
CA ALA A 51 16.52 25.17 23.53
C ALA A 51 16.09 24.78 22.11
N LYS A 52 15.77 25.78 21.27
CA LYS A 52 15.46 25.54 19.85
C LYS A 52 16.75 25.38 19.06
N ASP A 53 17.00 24.19 18.56
CA ASP A 53 18.19 23.81 17.81
C ASP A 53 18.06 24.03 16.29
N THR A 54 16.93 24.57 15.81
CA THR A 54 16.60 24.70 14.39
C THR A 54 17.72 25.35 13.58
N GLN A 55 18.21 26.51 14.02
CA GLN A 55 19.24 27.25 13.27
C GLN A 55 20.59 26.53 13.27
N SER A 56 20.96 25.90 14.37
CA SER A 56 22.21 25.15 14.51
C SER A 56 22.22 23.91 13.60
N ILE A 57 21.12 23.15 13.62
CA ILE A 57 20.95 21.99 12.73
C ILE A 57 20.93 22.42 11.26
N GLN A 58 20.20 23.49 10.94
CA GLN A 58 20.12 23.99 9.55
C GLN A 58 21.48 24.43 9.02
N LYS A 59 22.31 25.11 9.84
CA LYS A 59 23.71 25.45 9.48
C LYS A 59 24.56 24.21 9.19
N ALA A 60 24.38 23.11 9.98
CA ALA A 60 25.11 21.87 9.72
C ALA A 60 24.69 21.24 8.38
N ILE A 61 23.38 21.25 8.06
CA ILE A 61 22.83 20.75 6.79
C ILE A 61 23.39 21.56 5.61
N GLU A 62 23.39 22.88 5.71
CA GLU A 62 23.89 23.79 4.66
C GLU A 62 25.37 23.60 4.44
N ALA A 63 26.19 23.65 5.49
CA ALA A 63 27.63 23.42 5.42
C ALA A 63 27.99 22.05 4.81
N CYS A 64 27.21 21.02 5.14
CA CYS A 64 27.35 19.68 4.56
C CYS A 64 27.09 19.70 3.04
N SER A 65 25.99 20.29 2.62
CA SER A 65 25.62 20.37 1.19
C SER A 65 26.60 21.23 0.37
N GLU A 66 27.00 22.38 0.87
CA GLU A 66 27.97 23.31 0.21
C GLU A 66 29.33 22.66 -0.05
N ARG A 67 29.76 21.75 0.81
CA ARG A 67 31.01 20.99 0.64
C ARG A 67 30.87 19.74 -0.22
N GLY A 68 29.73 19.57 -0.88
CA GLY A 68 29.48 18.47 -1.82
C GLY A 68 28.71 17.31 -1.28
N GLY A 69 28.25 17.35 -0.02
CA GLY A 69 27.47 16.33 0.65
C GLY A 69 28.22 15.62 1.77
N GLY A 70 27.50 14.76 2.50
CA GLY A 70 28.02 14.02 3.64
C GLY A 70 26.93 13.67 4.64
N THR A 71 27.31 13.54 5.91
CA THR A 71 26.42 13.14 6.99
C THR A 71 26.34 14.22 8.07
N VAL A 72 25.15 14.70 8.37
CA VAL A 72 24.87 15.48 9.57
C VAL A 72 24.56 14.48 10.69
N TYR A 73 25.42 14.43 11.69
CA TYR A 73 25.39 13.48 12.79
C TYR A 73 24.73 14.09 14.01
N PHE A 74 23.79 13.35 14.58
CA PHE A 74 23.07 13.70 15.82
C PHE A 74 23.50 12.74 16.92
N PRO A 75 24.42 13.10 17.83
CA PRO A 75 24.70 12.30 19.02
C PRO A 75 23.50 12.20 19.94
N PRO A 76 23.52 11.31 20.97
CA PRO A 76 22.44 11.18 21.94
C PRO A 76 22.03 12.52 22.55
N GLY A 77 20.73 12.79 22.55
CA GLY A 77 20.13 14.04 23.07
C GLY A 77 18.78 14.33 22.44
N THR A 78 18.10 15.36 22.88
CA THR A 78 16.79 15.77 22.36
C THR A 78 16.89 17.13 21.70
N TYR A 79 16.76 17.16 20.39
CA TYR A 79 16.89 18.33 19.54
C TYR A 79 15.50 18.93 19.28
N LEU A 80 15.10 19.93 20.05
CA LEU A 80 13.81 20.62 19.85
C LEU A 80 13.93 21.56 18.65
N THR A 81 13.09 21.36 17.61
CA THR A 81 13.24 22.11 16.37
C THR A 81 11.89 22.38 15.68
N GLY A 82 11.85 23.42 14.86
CA GLY A 82 10.86 23.66 13.84
C GLY A 82 11.24 23.02 12.52
N SER A 83 10.88 23.63 11.38
CA SER A 83 11.17 23.11 10.05
C SER A 83 12.68 23.04 9.77
N LEU A 84 13.12 21.89 9.27
CA LEU A 84 14.46 21.62 8.77
C LEU A 84 14.40 21.36 7.26
N HIS A 85 15.20 22.10 6.50
CA HIS A 85 15.27 21.96 5.06
C HIS A 85 16.42 21.03 4.68
N LEU A 86 16.10 19.80 4.30
CA LEU A 86 17.11 18.85 3.85
C LEU A 86 17.62 19.28 2.46
N ARG A 87 18.94 19.20 2.25
CA ARG A 87 19.62 19.59 1.02
C ARG A 87 20.14 18.38 0.26
N GLN A 88 20.43 18.57 -1.03
CA GLN A 88 20.95 17.49 -1.88
C GLN A 88 22.24 16.88 -1.32
N ARG A 89 22.40 15.58 -1.46
CA ARG A 89 23.57 14.80 -1.01
C ARG A 89 23.83 14.84 0.49
N VAL A 90 22.81 15.12 1.30
CA VAL A 90 22.90 15.16 2.76
C VAL A 90 22.17 13.96 3.35
N ALA A 91 22.85 13.25 4.24
CA ALA A 91 22.27 12.26 5.12
C ALA A 91 22.13 12.83 6.54
N LEU A 92 20.95 12.70 7.16
CA LEU A 92 20.77 12.90 8.61
C LEU A 92 20.99 11.55 9.28
N TYR A 93 21.93 11.44 10.18
CA TYR A 93 22.18 10.21 10.94
C TYR A 93 21.85 10.43 12.42
N LEU A 94 20.81 9.79 12.89
CA LEU A 94 20.34 9.86 14.29
C LEU A 94 20.92 8.67 15.06
N ASP A 95 21.84 8.93 15.97
CA ASP A 95 22.45 7.88 16.80
C ASP A 95 21.47 7.35 17.83
N HIS A 96 21.82 6.23 18.47
CA HIS A 96 21.08 5.70 19.61
C HIS A 96 20.85 6.79 20.68
N GLY A 97 19.58 7.01 21.06
CA GLY A 97 19.22 8.05 22.04
C GLY A 97 19.12 9.47 21.48
N ALA A 98 19.42 9.70 20.18
CA ALA A 98 19.11 10.95 19.52
C ALA A 98 17.61 11.06 19.21
N THR A 99 17.01 12.21 19.50
CA THR A 99 15.60 12.48 19.16
C THR A 99 15.48 13.88 18.54
N ILE A 100 15.06 13.96 17.28
CA ILE A 100 14.58 15.20 16.66
C ILE A 100 13.14 15.38 17.11
N LYS A 101 12.87 16.40 17.92
CA LYS A 101 11.56 16.65 18.53
C LYS A 101 10.92 17.90 17.96
N ALA A 102 9.71 17.78 17.44
CA ALA A 102 8.95 18.89 16.89
C ALA A 102 8.60 19.93 17.96
N SER A 103 8.78 21.21 17.67
CA SER A 103 8.27 22.30 18.49
C SER A 103 6.74 22.25 18.60
N THR A 104 6.17 22.71 19.69
CA THR A 104 4.73 22.90 19.85
C THR A 104 4.21 24.18 19.20
N GLU A 105 5.10 25.12 18.91
CA GLU A 105 4.78 26.43 18.37
C GLU A 105 4.60 26.38 16.85
N ALA A 106 3.43 26.78 16.35
CA ALA A 106 3.14 26.74 14.92
C ALA A 106 4.07 27.63 14.08
N ASN A 107 4.50 28.77 14.64
CA ASN A 107 5.38 29.72 13.97
C ASN A 107 6.84 29.23 13.82
N ASP A 108 7.20 28.10 14.41
CA ASP A 108 8.50 27.49 14.22
C ASP A 108 8.57 26.67 12.91
N PHE A 109 7.43 26.47 12.26
CA PHE A 109 7.33 25.73 11.01
C PHE A 109 7.06 26.63 9.84
N ASP A 110 7.54 26.22 8.66
CA ASP A 110 7.24 26.93 7.43
C ASP A 110 5.74 26.94 7.15
N PRO A 111 5.22 28.00 6.53
CA PRO A 111 3.83 28.05 6.12
C PRO A 111 3.55 27.04 5.00
N TYR A 112 2.27 26.74 4.76
CA TYR A 112 1.86 26.01 3.58
C TYR A 112 2.28 26.75 2.31
N GLU A 113 2.85 26.03 1.35
CA GLU A 113 3.19 26.56 0.05
C GLU A 113 1.96 26.94 -0.79
N VAL A 114 2.14 27.83 -1.76
CA VAL A 114 1.10 28.18 -2.74
C VAL A 114 1.25 27.27 -3.95
N LEU A 115 0.22 26.47 -4.24
CA LEU A 115 0.30 25.46 -5.30
C LEU A 115 0.26 26.05 -6.73
N GLY A 116 -0.31 27.24 -6.92
CA GLY A 116 -0.47 27.82 -8.25
C GLY A 116 -1.53 27.16 -9.17
N PHE A 117 -2.23 26.13 -8.68
CA PHE A 117 -3.30 25.41 -9.37
C PHE A 117 -4.38 24.97 -8.37
N LYS A 118 -5.57 24.66 -8.88
CA LYS A 118 -6.64 24.07 -8.05
C LYS A 118 -6.34 22.61 -7.79
N ASN A 119 -6.59 22.16 -6.56
CA ASN A 119 -6.43 20.78 -6.14
C ASN A 119 -7.58 20.43 -5.17
N ALA A 120 -8.26 19.33 -5.43
CA ALA A 120 -9.36 18.83 -4.62
C ALA A 120 -8.90 17.83 -3.54
N ALA A 121 -7.63 17.48 -3.49
CA ALA A 121 -7.09 16.63 -2.44
C ALA A 121 -7.02 17.37 -1.10
N ASP A 122 -7.01 16.61 -0.02
CA ASP A 122 -6.96 17.14 1.33
C ASP A 122 -5.64 17.90 1.61
N ARG A 123 -5.62 18.71 2.67
CA ARG A 123 -4.42 19.47 3.07
C ARG A 123 -3.23 18.58 3.33
N GLU A 124 -3.45 17.48 4.01
CA GLU A 124 -2.43 16.49 4.33
C GLU A 124 -1.82 15.89 3.06
N THR A 125 -2.58 15.71 2.00
CA THR A 125 -2.08 15.21 0.71
C THR A 125 -1.37 16.31 -0.10
N SER A 126 -1.83 17.57 -0.01
CA SER A 126 -1.47 18.64 -0.94
C SER A 126 -0.22 19.41 -0.57
N PHE A 127 0.05 19.65 0.72
CA PHE A 127 1.08 20.57 1.17
C PHE A 127 2.25 19.87 1.85
N PHE A 128 3.47 20.32 1.56
CA PHE A 128 4.71 19.66 1.96
C PHE A 128 5.63 20.52 2.82
N HIS A 129 5.55 21.86 2.76
CA HIS A 129 6.45 22.73 3.52
C HIS A 129 6.12 22.80 5.01
N TYR A 130 4.84 22.67 5.38
CA TYR A 130 4.46 22.61 6.80
C TYR A 130 4.84 21.24 7.38
N ALA A 131 6.15 21.08 7.62
CA ALA A 131 6.73 19.82 8.08
C ALA A 131 7.95 20.03 8.97
N LEU A 132 8.32 19.02 9.74
CA LEU A 132 9.49 19.03 10.61
C LEU A 132 10.78 18.84 9.80
N ILE A 133 10.81 17.88 8.89
CA ILE A 133 11.90 17.67 7.95
C ILE A 133 11.28 17.65 6.55
N TRP A 134 11.68 18.58 5.70
CA TRP A 134 11.20 18.57 4.34
C TRP A 134 12.28 18.85 3.30
N ALA A 135 12.03 18.41 2.09
CA ALA A 135 12.86 18.71 0.92
C ALA A 135 12.00 18.76 -0.33
N GLU A 136 12.40 19.60 -1.27
CA GLU A 136 11.79 19.72 -2.59
C GLU A 136 12.89 19.87 -3.65
N ASP A 137 12.74 19.13 -4.78
CA ASP A 137 13.65 19.17 -5.93
C ASP A 137 15.12 18.83 -5.59
N VAL A 138 15.35 17.86 -4.69
CA VAL A 138 16.71 17.43 -4.30
C VAL A 138 16.97 15.96 -4.59
N GLU A 139 18.24 15.61 -4.70
CA GLU A 139 18.67 14.23 -4.96
C GLU A 139 19.64 13.70 -3.89
N GLN A 140 19.68 12.37 -3.75
CA GLN A 140 20.64 11.66 -2.89
C GLN A 140 20.53 12.10 -1.43
N VAL A 141 19.33 12.02 -0.86
CA VAL A 141 19.08 12.36 0.54
C VAL A 141 18.78 11.12 1.36
N ALA A 142 19.18 11.13 2.63
CA ALA A 142 18.91 10.03 3.53
C ALA A 142 18.55 10.49 4.95
N ILE A 143 17.74 9.70 5.65
CA ILE A 143 17.45 9.82 7.08
C ILE A 143 17.69 8.43 7.67
N LEU A 144 18.74 8.30 8.48
CA LEU A 144 19.31 7.02 8.88
C LEU A 144 19.53 6.96 10.39
N GLY A 145 19.76 5.75 10.89
CA GLY A 145 20.19 5.52 12.27
C GLY A 145 19.08 4.94 13.13
N THR A 146 19.35 4.73 14.41
CA THR A 146 18.44 4.09 15.35
C THR A 146 17.82 5.06 16.35
N GLY A 147 17.99 6.36 16.10
CA GLY A 147 17.34 7.43 16.86
C GLY A 147 15.88 7.63 16.48
N ALA A 148 15.28 8.69 16.98
CA ALA A 148 13.85 8.94 16.82
C ALA A 148 13.53 10.33 16.22
N ILE A 149 12.37 10.40 15.57
CA ILE A 149 11.68 11.65 15.20
C ILE A 149 10.38 11.66 15.99
N ASP A 150 10.15 12.69 16.81
CA ASP A 150 8.97 12.83 17.65
C ASP A 150 8.13 14.02 17.17
N GLY A 151 6.94 13.73 16.63
CA GLY A 151 5.99 14.76 16.23
C GLY A 151 5.44 15.61 17.36
N ASN A 152 5.67 15.17 18.63
CA ASN A 152 5.36 15.89 19.85
C ASN A 152 3.91 16.41 19.91
N ARG A 153 2.96 15.58 19.49
CA ARG A 153 1.52 15.86 19.52
C ARG A 153 0.75 14.71 20.15
N THR A 154 -0.46 14.99 20.56
CA THR A 154 -1.38 14.03 21.19
C THR A 154 -2.65 13.79 20.37
N LYS A 155 -2.74 14.39 19.17
CA LYS A 155 -3.87 14.27 18.25
C LYS A 155 -3.47 14.66 16.83
N ARG A 156 -4.33 14.32 15.86
CA ARG A 156 -4.24 14.77 14.45
C ARG A 156 -4.26 16.30 14.35
N GLY A 157 -3.50 16.83 13.41
CA GLY A 157 -3.34 18.25 13.10
C GLY A 157 -2.01 18.80 13.57
N GLY A 158 -1.13 19.09 12.63
CA GLY A 158 0.23 19.57 12.86
C GLY A 158 1.14 19.35 11.65
N PRO A 159 2.46 19.59 11.82
CA PRO A 159 3.43 19.41 10.75
C PRO A 159 3.65 17.92 10.45
N LYS A 160 3.94 17.59 9.21
CA LYS A 160 4.41 16.25 8.83
C LYS A 160 5.78 15.99 9.45
N PRO A 161 6.06 14.82 10.04
CA PRO A 161 7.42 14.48 10.47
C PRO A 161 8.43 14.49 9.33
N ILE A 162 8.12 13.86 8.20
CA ILE A 162 8.96 13.84 7.00
C ILE A 162 8.09 14.13 5.77
N ALA A 163 8.48 15.10 4.97
CA ALA A 163 7.80 15.49 3.74
C ALA A 163 8.79 15.72 2.59
N LEU A 164 8.78 14.86 1.57
CA LEU A 164 9.71 14.93 0.45
C LEU A 164 8.93 15.05 -0.87
N LYS A 165 9.18 16.14 -1.60
CA LYS A 165 8.48 16.46 -2.84
C LYS A 165 9.45 16.55 -4.01
N ARG A 166 9.18 15.81 -5.09
CA ARG A 166 10.01 15.75 -6.31
C ARG A 166 11.49 15.45 -6.03
N CYS A 167 11.75 14.58 -5.02
CA CYS A 167 13.09 14.14 -4.69
C CYS A 167 13.47 12.87 -5.47
N ARG A 168 14.76 12.56 -5.52
CA ARG A 168 15.28 11.35 -6.16
C ARG A 168 16.36 10.68 -5.31
N HIS A 169 16.41 9.33 -5.36
CA HIS A 169 17.39 8.54 -4.62
C HIS A 169 17.33 8.81 -3.11
N VAL A 170 16.17 8.51 -2.53
CA VAL A 170 15.87 8.72 -1.12
C VAL A 170 16.05 7.42 -0.34
N THR A 171 16.69 7.49 0.83
CA THR A 171 16.77 6.38 1.78
C THR A 171 16.31 6.81 3.16
N ILE A 172 15.33 6.10 3.75
CA ILE A 172 14.88 6.28 5.13
C ILE A 172 15.04 4.92 5.81
N LYS A 173 15.89 4.85 6.84
CA LYS A 173 16.26 3.53 7.38
C LYS A 173 16.47 3.51 8.88
N ASP A 174 15.92 2.45 9.52
CA ASP A 174 16.10 2.04 10.91
C ASP A 174 15.64 3.05 11.97
N ILE A 175 15.09 4.21 11.57
CA ILE A 175 14.59 5.24 12.49
C ILE A 175 13.24 4.87 13.10
N THR A 176 12.95 5.48 14.26
CA THR A 176 11.63 5.43 14.88
C THR A 176 10.92 6.78 14.74
N ILE A 177 9.69 6.79 14.22
CA ILE A 177 8.82 7.98 14.20
C ILE A 177 7.70 7.78 15.20
N ARG A 178 7.42 8.76 16.05
CA ARG A 178 6.36 8.67 17.05
C ARG A 178 5.56 9.95 17.18
N ASN A 179 4.31 9.81 17.66
CA ASN A 179 3.40 10.92 17.91
C ASN A 179 3.22 11.84 16.67
N ALA A 180 3.16 11.24 15.48
CA ALA A 180 3.02 11.97 14.22
C ALA A 180 1.61 12.58 14.11
N PRO A 181 1.46 13.92 14.06
CA PRO A 181 0.14 14.55 13.97
C PRO A 181 -0.44 14.60 12.56
N ASN A 182 0.34 14.22 11.58
CA ASN A 182 0.05 14.20 10.15
C ASN A 182 0.70 12.94 9.56
N TYR A 183 0.71 12.75 8.25
CA TYR A 183 1.40 11.63 7.59
C TYR A 183 2.84 11.53 8.09
N ALA A 184 3.22 10.37 8.62
CA ALA A 184 4.54 10.23 9.23
C ALA A 184 5.67 10.31 8.20
N ILE A 185 5.51 9.67 7.04
CA ILE A 185 6.39 9.79 5.89
C ILE A 185 5.52 10.11 4.67
N SER A 186 5.59 11.34 4.20
CA SER A 186 4.83 11.84 3.05
C SER A 186 5.77 12.10 1.87
N LEU A 187 5.51 11.45 0.76
CA LEU A 187 6.30 11.55 -0.46
C LEU A 187 5.38 11.99 -1.61
N LEU A 188 5.79 12.98 -2.39
CA LEU A 188 5.04 13.43 -3.58
C LEU A 188 5.96 13.50 -4.80
N GLY A 189 5.66 12.71 -5.81
CA GLY A 189 6.46 12.69 -7.04
C GLY A 189 7.92 12.31 -6.84
N THR A 190 8.22 11.62 -5.75
CA THR A 190 9.58 11.24 -5.33
C THR A 190 9.92 9.85 -5.87
N ASP A 191 11.09 9.70 -6.49
CA ASP A 191 11.48 8.49 -7.20
C ASP A 191 12.73 7.82 -6.59
N TYR A 192 12.87 6.50 -6.82
CA TYR A 192 13.97 5.67 -6.31
C TYR A 192 14.07 5.75 -4.79
N VAL A 193 12.99 5.38 -4.13
CA VAL A 193 12.84 5.44 -2.67
C VAL A 193 13.11 4.08 -2.05
N ASN A 194 13.86 4.06 -0.96
CA ASN A 194 14.05 2.90 -0.10
C ASN A 194 13.68 3.26 1.34
N ILE A 195 12.64 2.62 1.88
CA ILE A 195 12.22 2.72 3.28
C ILE A 195 12.38 1.34 3.89
N ASP A 196 13.28 1.19 4.86
CA ASP A 196 13.67 -0.10 5.40
C ASP A 196 13.86 -0.04 6.92
N GLY A 197 13.25 -0.97 7.66
CA GLY A 197 13.40 -1.08 9.11
C GLY A 197 12.81 0.09 9.92
N VAL A 198 11.91 0.89 9.33
CA VAL A 198 11.30 2.04 10.01
C VAL A 198 10.20 1.58 10.95
N ASN A 199 10.20 2.15 12.17
CA ASN A 199 9.14 1.96 13.13
C ASN A 199 8.30 3.24 13.25
N ILE A 200 6.97 3.13 13.15
CA ILE A 200 6.02 4.23 13.37
C ILE A 200 5.09 3.83 14.51
N PHE A 201 5.11 4.60 15.59
CA PHE A 201 4.26 4.37 16.75
C PHE A 201 3.41 5.59 17.08
N ASN A 202 2.14 5.33 17.40
CA ASN A 202 1.19 6.36 17.75
C ASN A 202 1.09 7.47 16.69
N GLY A 203 1.02 7.07 15.41
CA GLY A 203 0.69 7.98 14.29
C GLY A 203 -0.78 8.37 14.33
N PHE A 204 -1.10 9.66 14.43
CA PHE A 204 -2.50 10.15 14.48
C PHE A 204 -3.13 10.31 13.10
N CYS A 205 -2.37 10.09 12.04
CA CYS A 205 -2.77 10.11 10.65
C CYS A 205 -2.15 8.90 9.93
N ASP A 206 -1.94 8.98 8.61
CA ASP A 206 -1.36 7.90 7.82
C ASP A 206 0.12 7.65 8.16
N GLY A 207 0.59 6.43 7.91
CA GLY A 207 1.98 6.04 8.17
C GLY A 207 2.92 6.41 7.04
N ILE A 208 2.83 5.73 5.91
CA ILE A 208 3.72 5.95 4.74
C ILE A 208 2.87 6.19 3.50
N ASP A 209 3.00 7.39 2.93
CA ASP A 209 2.23 7.89 1.79
C ASP A 209 3.12 8.19 0.59
N PRO A 210 3.40 7.21 -0.28
CA PRO A 210 4.05 7.48 -1.56
C PRO A 210 3.00 7.93 -2.59
N ASP A 211 2.83 9.25 -2.76
CA ASP A 211 1.93 9.85 -3.73
C ASP A 211 2.64 10.13 -5.05
N SER A 212 2.11 9.59 -6.14
CA SER A 212 2.67 9.82 -7.49
C SER A 212 4.16 9.46 -7.61
N CYS A 213 4.62 8.47 -6.84
CA CYS A 213 6.02 8.04 -6.73
C CYS A 213 6.32 6.83 -7.61
N ARG A 214 7.60 6.67 -8.02
CA ARG A 214 8.05 5.52 -8.82
C ARG A 214 9.29 4.88 -8.22
N HIS A 215 9.44 3.54 -8.43
CA HIS A 215 10.55 2.76 -7.92
C HIS A 215 10.68 2.84 -6.39
N VAL A 216 9.59 2.51 -5.68
CA VAL A 216 9.50 2.57 -4.22
C VAL A 216 9.63 1.19 -3.61
N ARG A 217 10.48 1.04 -2.63
CA ARG A 217 10.61 -0.17 -1.81
C ARG A 217 10.34 0.18 -0.35
N ILE A 218 9.40 -0.54 0.28
CA ILE A 218 9.06 -0.43 1.70
C ILE A 218 9.23 -1.82 2.29
N ALA A 219 10.15 -1.99 3.25
CA ALA A 219 10.45 -3.30 3.80
C ALA A 219 10.74 -3.26 5.30
N ASN A 220 10.45 -4.37 5.99
CA ASN A 220 10.85 -4.60 7.39
C ASN A 220 10.32 -3.53 8.38
N CYS A 221 9.19 -2.89 8.05
CA CYS A 221 8.61 -1.79 8.85
C CYS A 221 7.57 -2.32 9.85
N GLN A 222 7.52 -1.68 11.03
CA GLN A 222 6.43 -1.83 11.98
C GLN A 222 5.68 -0.50 12.08
N ILE A 223 4.39 -0.50 11.73
CA ILE A 223 3.59 0.72 11.60
C ILE A 223 2.34 0.61 12.45
N GLU A 224 2.17 1.56 13.37
CA GLU A 224 0.97 1.72 14.18
C GLU A 224 0.39 3.11 14.01
N THR A 225 -0.79 3.21 13.37
CA THR A 225 -1.45 4.48 13.01
C THR A 225 -2.93 4.50 13.38
N TRP A 226 -3.52 5.69 13.46
CA TRP A 226 -4.96 5.88 13.63
C TRP A 226 -5.71 5.88 12.30
N ASP A 227 -5.04 6.28 11.24
CA ASP A 227 -5.51 6.27 9.86
C ASP A 227 -4.75 5.19 9.06
N ASP A 228 -4.69 5.23 7.75
CA ASP A 228 -4.11 4.18 6.91
C ASP A 228 -2.62 3.92 7.24
N ALA A 229 -2.15 2.65 7.17
CA ALA A 229 -0.77 2.36 7.54
C ALA A 229 0.21 2.58 6.38
N ILE A 230 0.01 1.93 5.25
CA ILE A 230 0.75 2.17 3.99
C ILE A 230 -0.26 2.49 2.90
N VAL A 231 -0.19 3.70 2.37
CA VAL A 231 -1.24 4.20 1.46
C VAL A 231 -0.65 4.94 0.26
N PRO A 232 -0.23 4.21 -0.80
CA PRO A 232 0.09 4.84 -2.07
C PRO A 232 -1.10 5.63 -2.62
N LYS A 233 -0.85 6.89 -2.99
CA LYS A 233 -1.81 7.82 -3.59
C LYS A 233 -1.36 8.23 -4.98
N ALA A 234 -2.27 8.61 -5.86
CA ALA A 234 -1.98 9.15 -7.18
C ALA A 234 -2.82 10.41 -7.40
N SER A 235 -2.57 11.41 -6.55
CA SER A 235 -3.30 12.67 -6.47
C SER A 235 -2.94 13.65 -7.59
N PHE A 236 -3.66 14.76 -7.65
CA PHE A 236 -3.32 15.90 -8.51
C PHE A 236 -2.40 16.92 -7.84
N SER A 237 -1.80 16.57 -6.69
CA SER A 237 -1.00 17.51 -5.86
C SER A 237 0.32 17.98 -6.50
N LEU A 238 0.70 17.39 -7.64
CA LEU A 238 1.77 17.89 -8.51
C LEU A 238 1.30 18.93 -9.55
N GLY A 239 -0.02 19.15 -9.68
CA GLY A 239 -0.60 19.91 -10.79
C GLY A 239 -0.70 19.11 -12.10
N VAL A 240 -0.30 17.86 -12.08
CA VAL A 240 -0.37 16.90 -13.20
C VAL A 240 -0.76 15.51 -12.67
N ARG A 241 -1.44 14.72 -13.48
CA ARG A 241 -1.73 13.32 -13.17
C ARG A 241 -0.48 12.48 -13.39
N ARG A 242 -0.07 11.75 -12.36
CA ARG A 242 1.11 10.89 -12.40
C ARG A 242 0.84 9.60 -11.64
N ALA A 243 1.10 8.47 -12.28
CA ALA A 243 0.89 7.17 -11.68
C ALA A 243 1.95 6.84 -10.62
N VAL A 244 1.54 6.06 -9.61
CA VAL A 244 2.47 5.27 -8.79
C VAL A 244 2.85 4.03 -9.58
N GLU A 245 4.15 3.82 -9.78
CA GLU A 245 4.65 2.69 -10.58
C GLU A 245 5.82 2.00 -9.88
N TYR A 246 5.88 0.66 -10.02
CA TYR A 246 6.98 -0.16 -9.53
C TYR A 246 7.21 -0.03 -8.01
N LEU A 247 6.14 -0.30 -7.24
CA LEU A 247 6.17 -0.23 -5.79
C LEU A 247 6.12 -1.64 -5.18
N THR A 248 6.97 -1.89 -4.19
CA THR A 248 6.96 -3.12 -3.41
C THR A 248 6.83 -2.85 -1.92
N VAL A 249 6.01 -3.66 -1.22
CA VAL A 249 5.89 -3.70 0.24
C VAL A 249 6.15 -5.13 0.71
N THR A 250 7.06 -5.33 1.66
CA THR A 250 7.37 -6.68 2.16
C THR A 250 7.78 -6.70 3.64
N ASN A 251 7.51 -7.81 4.31
CA ASN A 251 7.92 -8.07 5.71
C ASN A 251 7.50 -6.97 6.69
N CYS A 252 6.26 -6.44 6.55
CA CYS A 252 5.77 -5.37 7.40
C CYS A 252 4.72 -5.87 8.39
N ILE A 253 4.68 -5.25 9.57
CA ILE A 253 3.62 -5.41 10.58
C ILE A 253 2.82 -4.11 10.60
N LEU A 254 1.53 -4.19 10.25
CA LEU A 254 0.66 -3.04 10.05
C LEU A 254 -0.52 -3.07 11.02
N ALA A 255 -0.55 -2.13 11.95
CA ALA A 255 -1.63 -1.96 12.93
C ALA A 255 -2.32 -0.62 12.71
N THR A 256 -3.63 -0.62 12.47
CA THR A 256 -4.37 0.62 12.18
C THR A 256 -5.83 0.54 12.63
N ASN A 257 -6.55 1.68 12.58
CA ASN A 257 -8.00 1.74 12.70
C ASN A 257 -8.69 1.93 11.33
N CYS A 258 -7.93 2.14 10.24
CA CYS A 258 -8.45 2.36 8.89
C CYS A 258 -8.06 1.23 7.93
N SER A 259 -7.19 1.44 6.95
CA SER A 259 -6.77 0.39 6.03
C SER A 259 -5.29 0.06 6.24
N ALA A 260 -4.96 -1.25 6.33
CA ALA A 260 -3.57 -1.63 6.55
C ALA A 260 -2.71 -1.41 5.30
N PHE A 261 -3.20 -1.80 4.13
CA PHE A 261 -2.63 -1.43 2.84
C PHE A 261 -3.73 -0.91 1.92
N LYS A 262 -3.53 0.26 1.33
CA LYS A 262 -4.54 0.89 0.48
C LYS A 262 -3.91 1.55 -0.75
N LEU A 263 -4.46 1.33 -1.92
CA LEU A 263 -4.25 2.17 -3.10
C LEU A 263 -5.41 3.15 -3.20
N GLY A 264 -5.11 4.43 -3.08
CA GLY A 264 -6.12 5.50 -3.08
C GLY A 264 -6.21 6.24 -1.72
N THR A 265 -7.29 6.97 -1.42
CA THR A 265 -8.45 7.24 -2.30
C THR A 265 -8.14 8.15 -3.48
N GLU A 266 -7.12 9.05 -3.37
CA GLU A 266 -6.65 9.86 -4.47
C GLU A 266 -6.05 8.94 -5.51
N SER A 267 -6.75 8.76 -6.63
CA SER A 267 -6.43 7.74 -7.64
C SER A 267 -6.36 8.28 -9.07
N GLY A 268 -6.39 9.60 -9.24
CA GLY A 268 -6.46 10.23 -10.56
C GLY A 268 -5.28 9.92 -11.51
N GLY A 269 -4.09 9.67 -10.95
CA GLY A 269 -2.90 9.27 -11.72
C GLY A 269 -2.80 7.78 -12.03
N GLY A 270 -3.45 6.94 -11.21
CA GLY A 270 -3.43 5.48 -11.35
C GLY A 270 -2.26 4.77 -10.69
N PHE A 271 -2.26 3.42 -10.75
CA PHE A 271 -1.29 2.55 -10.07
C PHE A 271 -0.91 1.39 -10.99
N ARG A 272 0.39 1.10 -11.14
CA ARG A 272 0.88 0.03 -12.02
C ARG A 272 2.08 -0.70 -11.44
N GLY A 273 2.09 -2.03 -11.55
CA GLY A 273 3.23 -2.85 -11.11
C GLY A 273 3.45 -2.77 -9.61
N ILE A 274 2.42 -3.09 -8.82
CA ILE A 274 2.43 -3.04 -7.36
C ILE A 274 2.50 -4.45 -6.79
N THR A 275 3.41 -4.70 -5.86
CA THR A 275 3.52 -6.00 -5.17
C THR A 275 3.55 -5.80 -3.67
N VAL A 276 2.72 -6.56 -2.94
CA VAL A 276 2.69 -6.59 -1.46
C VAL A 276 2.79 -8.04 -1.00
N ASN A 277 3.71 -8.34 -0.10
CA ASN A 277 3.85 -9.71 0.39
C ASN A 277 4.40 -9.82 1.82
N ASN A 278 4.22 -10.99 2.43
CA ASN A 278 4.81 -11.36 3.72
C ASN A 278 4.49 -10.33 4.84
N CYS A 279 3.24 -9.88 4.94
CA CYS A 279 2.83 -8.89 5.93
C CYS A 279 1.83 -9.46 6.95
N VAL A 280 1.85 -8.89 8.14
CA VAL A 280 0.84 -9.10 9.17
C VAL A 280 0.03 -7.82 9.33
N MET A 281 -1.31 -7.93 9.31
CA MET A 281 -2.23 -6.81 9.44
C MET A 281 -3.16 -7.06 10.62
N HIS A 282 -3.26 -6.11 11.54
CA HIS A 282 -4.09 -6.31 12.73
C HIS A 282 -4.67 -5.01 13.29
N ASP A 283 -5.60 -5.15 14.21
CA ASP A 283 -6.13 -4.03 14.97
C ASP A 283 -5.09 -3.48 15.96
N ARG A 284 -5.25 -2.22 16.27
CA ARG A 284 -4.56 -1.61 17.40
C ARG A 284 -5.27 -2.02 18.70
N ALA A 285 -4.58 -2.00 19.83
CA ALA A 285 -5.14 -2.27 21.14
C ALA A 285 -6.22 -1.24 21.60
N THR A 286 -6.85 -0.54 20.66
CA THR A 286 -7.86 0.51 20.90
C THR A 286 -9.30 -0.01 20.85
N GLY A 287 -9.51 -1.28 20.47
CA GLY A 287 -10.84 -1.87 20.29
C GLY A 287 -11.54 -1.45 18.97
N ARG A 288 -10.91 -0.65 18.12
CA ARG A 288 -11.40 -0.29 16.78
C ARG A 288 -10.66 -1.12 15.73
N PRO A 289 -11.30 -2.13 15.14
CA PRO A 289 -10.68 -2.93 14.09
C PRO A 289 -10.46 -2.11 12.81
N PRO A 290 -9.42 -2.43 12.01
CA PRO A 290 -9.24 -1.87 10.68
C PRO A 290 -10.50 -2.02 9.83
N ILE A 291 -10.79 -1.00 9.04
CA ILE A 291 -11.92 -1.04 8.08
C ILE A 291 -11.61 -2.09 7.01
N SER A 292 -10.38 -2.05 6.47
CA SER A 292 -9.92 -3.03 5.48
C SER A 292 -8.49 -3.49 5.74
N GLY A 293 -8.19 -4.75 5.42
CA GLY A 293 -6.82 -5.24 5.35
C GLY A 293 -6.15 -4.76 4.07
N ILE A 294 -6.74 -5.09 2.94
CA ILE A 294 -6.34 -4.70 1.60
C ILE A 294 -7.48 -3.87 0.99
N ALA A 295 -7.19 -2.64 0.55
CA ALA A 295 -8.13 -1.77 -0.15
C ALA A 295 -7.53 -1.30 -1.48
N LEU A 296 -8.17 -1.61 -2.61
CA LEU A 296 -7.76 -1.17 -3.94
C LEU A 296 -8.87 -0.31 -4.53
N GLU A 297 -8.63 1.01 -4.63
CA GLU A 297 -9.66 2.00 -4.90
C GLU A 297 -9.29 2.89 -6.09
N SER A 298 -9.96 2.71 -7.23
CA SER A 298 -9.93 3.64 -8.35
C SER A 298 -11.24 4.41 -8.40
N VAL A 299 -11.23 5.67 -8.01
CA VAL A 299 -12.45 6.50 -7.91
C VAL A 299 -12.32 7.88 -8.54
N ASP A 300 -11.13 8.28 -8.99
CA ASP A 300 -10.87 9.58 -9.61
C ASP A 300 -10.36 9.45 -11.04
N GLY A 301 -10.77 8.38 -11.74
CA GLY A 301 -10.51 8.19 -13.16
C GLY A 301 -9.16 7.59 -13.53
N GLY A 302 -8.30 7.24 -12.56
CA GLY A 302 -7.04 6.55 -12.84
C GLY A 302 -7.21 5.04 -12.98
N ASP A 303 -6.20 4.39 -13.56
CA ASP A 303 -6.17 2.95 -13.78
C ASP A 303 -5.43 2.24 -12.64
N ILE A 304 -5.97 1.12 -12.15
CA ILE A 304 -5.24 0.14 -11.36
C ILE A 304 -4.97 -1.06 -12.25
N ASP A 305 -3.69 -1.37 -12.50
CA ASP A 305 -3.30 -2.46 -13.40
C ASP A 305 -2.04 -3.19 -12.91
N GLY A 306 -2.08 -4.51 -12.84
CA GLY A 306 -0.92 -5.33 -12.48
C GLY A 306 -0.58 -5.25 -10.98
N VAL A 307 -1.51 -5.68 -10.11
CA VAL A 307 -1.32 -5.74 -8.65
C VAL A 307 -1.25 -7.19 -8.20
N THR A 308 -0.21 -7.51 -7.43
CA THR A 308 -0.06 -8.84 -6.80
C THR A 308 0.09 -8.68 -5.29
N ILE A 309 -0.77 -9.36 -4.51
CA ILE A 309 -0.74 -9.36 -3.04
C ILE A 309 -0.74 -10.80 -2.55
N SER A 310 0.23 -11.16 -1.69
CA SER A 310 0.34 -12.56 -1.25
C SER A 310 0.95 -12.72 0.14
N ASN A 311 0.70 -13.89 0.76
CA ASN A 311 1.28 -14.27 2.05
C ASN A 311 0.94 -13.25 3.14
N ILE A 312 -0.35 -12.98 3.37
CA ILE A 312 -0.82 -12.02 4.37
C ILE A 312 -1.60 -12.74 5.47
N SER A 313 -1.25 -12.46 6.72
CA SER A 313 -2.03 -12.86 7.90
C SER A 313 -2.78 -11.65 8.47
N MET A 314 -4.07 -11.79 8.76
CA MET A 314 -4.93 -10.71 9.25
C MET A 314 -5.65 -11.10 10.54
N PHE A 315 -5.68 -10.20 11.52
CA PHE A 315 -6.37 -10.41 12.81
C PHE A 315 -7.30 -9.23 13.12
N ASN A 316 -8.58 -9.54 13.39
CA ASN A 316 -9.62 -8.57 13.72
C ASN A 316 -9.80 -7.45 12.68
N VAL A 317 -9.59 -7.72 11.40
CA VAL A 317 -9.86 -6.79 10.31
C VAL A 317 -11.31 -6.92 9.88
N ARG A 318 -12.05 -5.80 9.73
CA ARG A 318 -13.48 -5.85 9.37
C ARG A 318 -13.71 -6.52 8.02
N ALA A 319 -13.18 -5.94 6.95
CA ALA A 319 -13.23 -6.46 5.59
C ALA A 319 -11.80 -6.80 5.14
N PRO A 320 -11.38 -8.07 5.16
CA PRO A 320 -10.03 -8.44 4.72
C PRO A 320 -9.64 -7.95 3.34
N ILE A 321 -10.56 -7.96 2.39
CA ILE A 321 -10.32 -7.56 0.99
C ILE A 321 -11.44 -6.61 0.54
N PHE A 322 -11.05 -5.47 -0.01
CA PHE A 322 -11.94 -4.46 -0.59
C PHE A 322 -11.39 -3.97 -1.93
N LEU A 323 -12.13 -4.16 -3.03
CA LEU A 323 -11.81 -3.64 -4.35
C LEU A 323 -12.95 -2.75 -4.84
N ARG A 324 -12.63 -1.51 -5.20
CA ARG A 324 -13.63 -0.53 -5.64
C ARG A 324 -13.21 0.19 -6.92
N LEU A 325 -14.06 0.10 -7.93
CA LEU A 325 -14.09 1.04 -9.03
C LEU A 325 -15.29 1.98 -8.81
N GLY A 326 -15.02 3.26 -8.68
CA GLY A 326 -16.02 4.30 -8.47
C GLY A 326 -15.85 5.46 -9.45
N ASN A 327 -16.63 6.52 -9.27
CA ASN A 327 -16.60 7.70 -10.12
C ASN A 327 -16.79 8.98 -9.29
N ARG A 328 -15.93 9.18 -8.28
CA ARG A 328 -15.90 10.41 -7.49
C ARG A 328 -15.36 11.58 -8.31
N GLY A 329 -14.30 11.34 -9.08
CA GLY A 329 -13.78 12.25 -10.09
C GLY A 329 -13.16 13.53 -9.56
N ARG A 330 -12.42 13.49 -8.43
CA ARG A 330 -11.66 14.65 -7.94
C ARG A 330 -10.75 15.21 -9.03
N ASP A 331 -10.64 16.54 -9.12
CA ASP A 331 -9.85 17.26 -10.13
C ASP A 331 -10.21 16.92 -11.59
N MET A 332 -11.49 16.64 -11.83
CA MET A 332 -12.11 16.47 -13.14
C MET A 332 -13.27 17.44 -13.33
N ASP A 333 -13.33 18.09 -14.48
CA ASP A 333 -14.51 18.91 -14.86
C ASP A 333 -15.75 18.02 -15.06
N THR A 334 -15.54 16.84 -15.65
CA THR A 334 -16.55 15.80 -15.80
C THR A 334 -15.98 14.49 -15.29
N PRO A 335 -16.51 13.92 -14.20
CA PRO A 335 -16.07 12.65 -13.68
C PRO A 335 -16.20 11.51 -14.70
N VAL A 336 -15.14 10.77 -14.90
CA VAL A 336 -15.08 9.55 -15.75
C VAL A 336 -14.42 8.45 -14.94
N ALA A 337 -15.05 7.29 -14.87
CA ALA A 337 -14.48 6.14 -14.19
C ALA A 337 -13.19 5.66 -14.89
N GLY A 338 -12.19 5.30 -14.09
CA GLY A 338 -10.98 4.63 -14.56
C GLY A 338 -11.19 3.14 -14.81
N THR A 339 -10.13 2.37 -14.65
CA THR A 339 -10.18 0.90 -14.74
C THR A 339 -9.53 0.25 -13.51
N LEU A 340 -10.00 -0.96 -13.15
CA LEU A 340 -9.37 -1.80 -12.15
C LEU A 340 -9.26 -3.21 -12.74
N ARG A 341 -8.03 -3.68 -12.97
CA ARG A 341 -7.84 -4.94 -13.67
C ARG A 341 -6.52 -5.63 -13.32
N ASN A 342 -6.44 -6.93 -13.65
CA ASN A 342 -5.24 -7.76 -13.52
C ASN A 342 -4.72 -7.78 -12.08
N VAL A 343 -5.58 -8.17 -11.13
CA VAL A 343 -5.26 -8.27 -9.71
C VAL A 343 -5.23 -9.73 -9.29
N ILE A 344 -4.15 -10.12 -8.61
CA ILE A 344 -4.02 -11.44 -7.97
C ILE A 344 -3.82 -11.21 -6.47
N ILE A 345 -4.71 -11.81 -5.65
CA ILE A 345 -4.59 -11.85 -4.20
C ILE A 345 -4.53 -13.33 -3.79
N SER A 346 -3.46 -13.74 -3.12
CA SER A 346 -3.25 -15.16 -2.81
C SER A 346 -2.63 -15.41 -1.45
N ASN A 347 -2.82 -16.62 -0.91
CA ASN A 347 -2.26 -17.05 0.37
C ASN A 347 -2.64 -16.09 1.50
N ILE A 348 -3.93 -15.88 1.72
CA ILE A 348 -4.46 -15.02 2.77
C ILE A 348 -5.07 -15.87 3.87
N VAL A 349 -4.71 -15.58 5.12
CA VAL A 349 -5.38 -16.11 6.31
C VAL A 349 -5.90 -14.93 7.12
N ALA A 350 -7.22 -14.88 7.35
CA ALA A 350 -7.85 -13.82 8.14
C ALA A 350 -8.78 -14.40 9.22
N THR A 351 -8.70 -13.85 10.42
CA THR A 351 -9.58 -14.24 11.54
C THR A 351 -10.27 -13.03 12.16
N GLY A 352 -11.51 -13.21 12.58
CA GLY A 352 -12.30 -12.15 13.21
C GLY A 352 -12.85 -11.11 12.22
N ALA A 353 -13.02 -11.47 10.95
CA ALA A 353 -13.65 -10.62 9.95
C ALA A 353 -15.12 -10.34 10.30
N LYS A 354 -15.54 -9.09 10.27
CA LYS A 354 -16.90 -8.68 10.70
C LYS A 354 -17.81 -8.26 9.55
N GLN A 355 -17.25 -8.13 8.35
CA GLN A 355 -17.95 -7.65 7.17
C GLN A 355 -17.52 -8.44 5.95
N ALA A 356 -18.44 -8.64 5.02
CA ALA A 356 -18.12 -9.23 3.73
C ALA A 356 -17.05 -8.43 2.98
N CYS A 357 -16.31 -9.10 2.10
CA CYS A 357 -15.31 -8.52 1.22
C CYS A 357 -15.96 -8.05 -0.09
N PRO A 358 -16.20 -6.74 -0.32
CA PRO A 358 -16.78 -6.25 -1.56
C PRO A 358 -15.75 -6.13 -2.68
N ILE A 359 -16.11 -6.61 -3.86
CA ILE A 359 -15.42 -6.40 -5.13
C ILE A 359 -16.45 -5.77 -6.07
N ALA A 360 -16.47 -4.43 -6.14
CA ALA A 360 -17.56 -3.70 -6.75
C ALA A 360 -17.08 -2.70 -7.83
N GLY A 361 -17.43 -3.02 -9.08
CA GLY A 361 -17.34 -2.11 -10.22
C GLY A 361 -18.54 -1.16 -10.29
N LEU A 362 -18.80 -0.61 -11.47
CA LEU A 362 -19.94 0.25 -11.78
C LEU A 362 -20.72 -0.30 -12.98
N PRO A 363 -21.98 0.04 -13.12
CA PRO A 363 -22.74 -0.25 -14.34
C PRO A 363 -22.00 0.26 -15.59
N GLY A 364 -21.71 -0.62 -16.53
CA GLY A 364 -20.96 -0.29 -17.74
C GLY A 364 -19.43 -0.16 -17.56
N HIS A 365 -18.91 -0.15 -16.34
CA HIS A 365 -17.47 -0.11 -16.03
C HIS A 365 -17.12 -1.27 -15.09
N MET A 366 -16.80 -2.42 -15.67
CA MET A 366 -16.53 -3.64 -14.94
C MET A 366 -15.09 -3.69 -14.42
N ILE A 367 -14.91 -4.18 -13.19
CA ILE A 367 -13.61 -4.65 -12.71
C ILE A 367 -13.23 -5.89 -13.51
N GLN A 368 -11.95 -6.03 -13.93
CA GLN A 368 -11.56 -7.07 -14.87
C GLN A 368 -10.42 -7.96 -14.36
N ASN A 369 -10.51 -9.27 -14.64
CA ASN A 369 -9.43 -10.24 -14.41
C ASN A 369 -8.94 -10.25 -12.95
N ILE A 370 -9.83 -10.58 -12.02
CA ILE A 370 -9.53 -10.71 -10.59
C ILE A 370 -9.36 -12.19 -10.25
N THR A 371 -8.28 -12.50 -9.55
CA THR A 371 -8.03 -13.84 -9.01
C THR A 371 -7.83 -13.75 -7.50
N LEU A 372 -8.64 -14.51 -6.75
CA LEU A 372 -8.42 -14.84 -5.35
C LEU A 372 -8.03 -16.32 -5.28
N ASP A 373 -6.90 -16.64 -4.67
CA ASP A 373 -6.36 -17.98 -4.66
C ASP A 373 -5.80 -18.35 -3.28
N ASN A 374 -6.17 -19.50 -2.73
CA ASN A 374 -5.76 -19.96 -1.41
C ASN A 374 -6.08 -18.93 -0.31
N ILE A 375 -7.38 -18.70 -0.09
CA ILE A 375 -7.92 -17.72 0.85
C ILE A 375 -8.68 -18.44 1.97
N GLN A 376 -8.32 -18.20 3.21
CA GLN A 376 -8.99 -18.70 4.40
C GLN A 376 -9.46 -17.52 5.25
N ILE A 377 -10.76 -17.36 5.45
CA ILE A 377 -11.32 -16.28 6.26
C ILE A 377 -12.34 -16.82 7.25
N ALA A 378 -12.13 -16.54 8.54
CA ALA A 378 -13.12 -16.78 9.59
C ALA A 378 -13.90 -15.49 9.88
N PHE A 379 -15.19 -15.51 9.58
CA PHE A 379 -16.12 -14.40 9.81
C PHE A 379 -16.81 -14.53 11.16
N ALA A 380 -17.11 -13.41 11.80
CA ALA A 380 -17.81 -13.35 13.07
C ALA A 380 -19.25 -13.91 12.98
N GLY A 381 -19.89 -13.81 11.82
CA GLY A 381 -21.28 -14.18 11.62
C GLY A 381 -22.27 -13.16 12.17
N GLY A 382 -23.51 -13.59 12.44
CA GLY A 382 -24.57 -12.76 13.04
C GLY A 382 -25.53 -12.09 12.03
N GLY A 383 -25.43 -12.42 10.74
CA GLY A 383 -26.36 -11.91 9.73
C GLY A 383 -27.73 -12.61 9.79
N THR A 384 -28.81 -11.84 9.52
CA THR A 384 -30.18 -12.35 9.56
C THR A 384 -30.68 -12.77 8.16
N ALA A 385 -31.77 -13.53 8.10
CA ALA A 385 -32.37 -13.97 6.85
C ALA A 385 -32.90 -12.79 6.00
N GLU A 386 -33.42 -11.75 6.61
CA GLU A 386 -33.92 -10.54 5.93
C GLU A 386 -32.80 -9.83 5.19
N GLN A 387 -31.56 -9.88 5.71
CA GLN A 387 -30.39 -9.26 5.10
C GLN A 387 -29.98 -9.90 3.78
N THR A 388 -30.44 -11.11 3.46
CA THR A 388 -30.18 -11.76 2.16
C THR A 388 -30.78 -10.98 0.98
N ASN A 389 -31.84 -10.20 1.21
CA ASN A 389 -32.59 -9.51 0.16
C ASN A 389 -32.42 -7.98 0.18
N VAL A 390 -31.43 -7.48 0.90
CA VAL A 390 -31.16 -6.02 0.92
C VAL A 390 -30.74 -5.53 -0.48
N SER A 391 -31.22 -4.35 -0.83
CA SER A 391 -30.76 -3.63 -2.02
C SER A 391 -29.45 -2.93 -1.71
N VAL A 392 -28.40 -3.23 -2.47
CA VAL A 392 -27.09 -2.61 -2.31
C VAL A 392 -26.99 -1.41 -3.25
N PRO A 393 -26.79 -0.18 -2.75
CA PRO A 393 -26.64 1.00 -3.61
C PRO A 393 -25.35 0.97 -4.42
N GLU A 394 -25.28 1.70 -5.53
CA GLU A 394 -24.08 1.81 -6.36
C GLU A 394 -22.98 2.67 -5.72
N GLU A 395 -23.36 3.73 -5.03
CA GLU A 395 -22.48 4.66 -4.32
C GLU A 395 -21.31 5.17 -5.20
N GLU A 396 -21.60 5.52 -6.47
CA GLU A 396 -20.60 5.83 -7.51
C GLU A 396 -19.61 6.92 -7.10
N GLY A 397 -20.13 8.03 -6.59
CA GLY A 397 -19.38 9.22 -6.20
C GLY A 397 -19.02 9.30 -4.72
N LYS A 398 -19.37 8.30 -3.91
CA LYS A 398 -19.11 8.31 -2.47
C LYS A 398 -17.64 8.08 -2.14
N TYR A 399 -17.24 8.50 -0.94
CA TYR A 399 -15.93 8.15 -0.40
C TYR A 399 -15.84 6.61 -0.28
N PRO A 400 -14.81 5.98 -0.87
CA PRO A 400 -14.76 4.53 -0.98
C PRO A 400 -14.19 3.91 0.31
N GLU A 401 -15.06 3.25 1.03
CA GLU A 401 -14.69 2.37 2.14
C GLU A 401 -15.55 1.11 2.06
N ALA A 402 -15.07 0.00 2.59
CA ALA A 402 -15.83 -1.25 2.61
C ALA A 402 -17.18 -1.09 3.32
N THR A 403 -17.29 -0.12 4.23
CA THR A 403 -18.51 0.24 4.96
C THR A 403 -19.51 1.06 4.15
N ALA A 404 -19.13 1.63 3.01
CA ALA A 404 -19.97 2.54 2.21
C ALA A 404 -21.26 1.89 1.69
N PHE A 405 -21.24 0.59 1.45
CA PHE A 405 -22.38 -0.18 0.95
C PHE A 405 -23.41 -0.56 2.03
N GLY A 406 -23.15 -0.27 3.31
CA GLY A 406 -23.99 -0.71 4.40
C GLY A 406 -23.99 -2.22 4.60
N VAL A 407 -25.16 -2.79 4.90
CA VAL A 407 -25.33 -4.24 5.05
C VAL A 407 -25.31 -4.91 3.68
N LEU A 408 -24.46 -5.92 3.52
CA LEU A 408 -24.38 -6.72 2.30
C LEU A 408 -25.17 -8.02 2.42
N PRO A 409 -25.71 -8.56 1.32
CA PRO A 409 -26.49 -9.81 1.31
C PRO A 409 -25.62 -11.07 1.44
N SER A 410 -24.32 -10.89 1.62
CA SER A 410 -23.35 -11.96 1.88
C SER A 410 -22.58 -11.71 3.17
N TYR A 411 -22.11 -12.77 3.80
CA TYR A 411 -21.17 -12.67 4.91
C TYR A 411 -19.71 -12.73 4.42
N GLY A 412 -19.44 -13.42 3.32
CA GLY A 412 -18.10 -13.70 2.79
C GLY A 412 -17.69 -12.74 1.69
N LEU A 413 -18.06 -13.00 0.43
CA LEU A 413 -17.72 -12.17 -0.72
C LEU A 413 -18.98 -11.56 -1.35
N TYR A 414 -18.89 -10.28 -1.76
CA TYR A 414 -19.87 -9.60 -2.58
C TYR A 414 -19.23 -9.09 -3.86
N CYS A 415 -19.51 -9.71 -4.99
CA CYS A 415 -18.92 -9.39 -6.29
C CYS A 415 -19.97 -8.77 -7.21
N ARG A 416 -19.74 -7.53 -7.68
CA ARG A 416 -20.68 -6.80 -8.52
C ARG A 416 -19.98 -6.08 -9.65
N HIS A 417 -20.54 -6.15 -10.86
CA HIS A 417 -19.95 -5.56 -12.08
C HIS A 417 -18.50 -6.00 -12.28
N VAL A 418 -18.30 -7.33 -12.40
CA VAL A 418 -16.97 -7.93 -12.55
C VAL A 418 -16.92 -8.81 -13.80
N GLU A 419 -15.86 -8.73 -14.58
CA GLU A 419 -15.59 -9.59 -15.71
C GLU A 419 -14.31 -10.41 -15.50
N GLY A 420 -14.41 -11.74 -15.53
CA GLY A 420 -13.23 -12.61 -15.35
C GLY A 420 -12.84 -12.75 -13.87
N LEU A 421 -13.78 -13.25 -13.06
CA LEU A 421 -13.58 -13.56 -11.65
C LEU A 421 -13.13 -15.02 -11.47
N ARG A 422 -11.99 -15.23 -10.84
CA ARG A 422 -11.48 -16.57 -10.48
C ARG A 422 -11.32 -16.66 -8.97
N LEU A 423 -12.04 -17.62 -8.36
CA LEU A 423 -12.00 -17.92 -6.94
C LEU A 423 -11.55 -19.38 -6.80
N ARG A 424 -10.32 -19.60 -6.30
CA ARG A 424 -9.70 -20.91 -6.20
C ARG A 424 -9.27 -21.18 -4.76
N ASN A 425 -9.51 -22.42 -4.31
CA ASN A 425 -9.14 -22.85 -2.97
C ASN A 425 -9.56 -21.83 -1.91
N ILE A 426 -10.85 -21.54 -1.85
CA ILE A 426 -11.44 -20.58 -0.93
C ILE A 426 -12.12 -21.33 0.20
N HIS A 427 -11.75 -21.02 1.44
CA HIS A 427 -12.35 -21.60 2.64
C HIS A 427 -12.88 -20.49 3.56
N LEU A 428 -14.20 -20.40 3.74
CA LEU A 428 -14.89 -19.40 4.55
C LEU A 428 -15.60 -20.08 5.73
N THR A 429 -15.25 -19.70 6.95
CA THR A 429 -15.87 -20.23 8.16
C THR A 429 -16.63 -19.17 8.95
N LEU A 430 -17.56 -19.60 9.79
CA LEU A 430 -18.40 -18.77 10.64
C LEU A 430 -18.13 -19.06 12.12
N GLN A 431 -17.89 -18.02 12.92
CA GLN A 431 -17.77 -18.14 14.38
C GLN A 431 -19.14 -18.19 15.07
N ALA A 432 -20.16 -17.59 14.48
CA ALA A 432 -21.55 -17.64 14.93
C ALA A 432 -22.47 -17.83 13.71
N PRO A 433 -23.71 -18.32 13.89
CA PRO A 433 -24.66 -18.49 12.79
C PRO A 433 -24.84 -17.19 11.98
N ASP A 434 -24.87 -17.33 10.65
CA ASP A 434 -25.17 -16.25 9.70
C ASP A 434 -26.09 -16.80 8.60
N TYR A 435 -27.20 -16.13 8.33
CA TYR A 435 -28.19 -16.61 7.37
C TYR A 435 -28.00 -16.04 5.96
N ARG A 436 -27.02 -15.14 5.78
CA ARG A 436 -26.67 -14.59 4.46
C ARG A 436 -25.87 -15.61 3.65
N HIS A 437 -25.72 -15.32 2.37
CA HIS A 437 -24.93 -16.15 1.46
C HIS A 437 -23.42 -16.01 1.75
N ALA A 438 -22.63 -17.03 1.50
CA ALA A 438 -21.16 -16.92 1.55
C ALA A 438 -20.61 -16.11 0.37
N LEU A 439 -21.24 -16.23 -0.80
CA LEU A 439 -20.91 -15.46 -1.99
C LEU A 439 -22.18 -14.95 -2.68
N VAL A 440 -22.17 -13.69 -3.03
CA VAL A 440 -23.15 -13.11 -3.96
C VAL A 440 -22.41 -12.56 -5.18
N CYS A 441 -22.82 -13.00 -6.38
CA CYS A 441 -22.41 -12.44 -7.67
C CYS A 441 -23.60 -11.72 -8.30
N ASP A 442 -23.41 -10.43 -8.63
CA ASP A 442 -24.42 -9.55 -9.21
C ASP A 442 -23.86 -8.85 -10.44
N ASP A 443 -24.35 -9.18 -11.63
CA ASP A 443 -23.79 -8.75 -12.93
C ASP A 443 -22.29 -9.10 -13.04
N VAL A 444 -22.01 -10.41 -13.03
CA VAL A 444 -20.64 -10.94 -13.15
C VAL A 444 -20.54 -11.87 -14.35
N SER A 445 -19.47 -11.72 -15.13
CA SER A 445 -19.25 -12.60 -16.28
C SER A 445 -17.91 -13.34 -16.20
N ARG A 446 -17.86 -14.56 -16.79
CA ARG A 446 -16.69 -15.44 -16.79
C ARG A 446 -16.21 -15.78 -15.37
N VAL A 447 -17.10 -16.37 -14.59
CA VAL A 447 -16.83 -16.81 -13.21
C VAL A 447 -16.22 -18.20 -13.22
N VAL A 448 -15.14 -18.39 -12.49
CA VAL A 448 -14.59 -19.71 -12.17
C VAL A 448 -14.53 -19.85 -10.65
N LEU A 449 -15.29 -20.80 -10.14
CA LEU A 449 -15.19 -21.29 -8.76
C LEU A 449 -14.53 -22.66 -8.80
N ASP A 450 -13.40 -22.82 -8.14
CA ASP A 450 -12.65 -24.06 -8.09
C ASP A 450 -12.20 -24.35 -6.66
N SER A 451 -12.55 -25.52 -6.11
CA SER A 451 -12.25 -25.90 -4.73
C SER A 451 -12.79 -24.87 -3.72
N TRP A 452 -14.09 -24.61 -3.80
CA TRP A 452 -14.80 -23.69 -2.90
C TRP A 452 -15.43 -24.46 -1.73
N GLU A 453 -15.16 -23.98 -0.52
CA GLU A 453 -15.77 -24.46 0.71
C GLU A 453 -16.25 -23.27 1.55
N ALA A 454 -17.45 -23.31 2.08
CA ALA A 454 -17.97 -22.26 2.94
C ALA A 454 -19.05 -22.77 3.89
N ASP A 455 -19.01 -22.30 5.13
CA ASP A 455 -20.02 -22.61 6.13
C ASP A 455 -21.40 -22.10 5.69
N ARG A 456 -22.41 -22.90 5.97
CA ARG A 456 -23.81 -22.54 5.81
C ARG A 456 -24.55 -22.81 7.11
N SER A 457 -25.17 -21.79 7.68
CA SER A 457 -26.00 -21.97 8.88
C SER A 457 -27.25 -22.79 8.56
N PRO A 458 -27.70 -23.67 9.47
CA PRO A 458 -28.98 -24.37 9.32
C PRO A 458 -30.12 -23.36 9.12
N GLY A 459 -30.93 -23.53 8.06
CA GLY A 459 -31.99 -22.58 7.70
C GLY A 459 -31.58 -21.44 6.78
N ALA A 460 -30.29 -21.21 6.51
CA ALA A 460 -29.86 -20.29 5.47
C ALA A 460 -30.29 -20.79 4.08
N GLU A 461 -30.67 -19.86 3.19
CA GLU A 461 -31.28 -20.19 1.91
C GLU A 461 -30.31 -20.91 0.96
N SER A 462 -29.10 -20.40 0.77
CA SER A 462 -28.06 -21.03 -0.04
C SER A 462 -26.67 -20.50 0.29
N VAL A 463 -25.62 -21.27 -0.07
CA VAL A 463 -24.22 -20.84 0.05
C VAL A 463 -23.91 -19.74 -0.96
N LEU A 464 -24.33 -19.91 -2.21
CA LEU A 464 -24.07 -18.99 -3.32
C LEU A 464 -25.38 -18.39 -3.84
N ARG A 465 -25.33 -17.09 -4.23
CA ARG A 465 -26.41 -16.46 -4.98
C ARG A 465 -25.88 -15.78 -6.23
N PHE A 466 -26.44 -16.10 -7.38
CA PHE A 466 -26.09 -15.51 -8.67
C PHE A 466 -27.29 -14.75 -9.24
N ARG A 467 -27.01 -13.50 -9.69
CA ARG A 467 -27.93 -12.61 -10.40
C ARG A 467 -27.16 -11.97 -11.57
N GLY A 468 -27.64 -12.06 -12.80
CA GLY A 468 -26.95 -11.54 -13.97
C GLY A 468 -25.61 -12.21 -14.27
N VAL A 469 -25.42 -13.47 -13.84
CA VAL A 469 -24.16 -14.17 -14.02
C VAL A 469 -24.14 -14.85 -15.39
N ARG A 470 -23.09 -14.58 -16.17
CA ARG A 470 -22.86 -15.14 -17.51
C ARG A 470 -21.57 -15.97 -17.55
N LYS A 471 -21.64 -17.19 -18.09
CA LYS A 471 -20.49 -18.10 -18.27
C LYS A 471 -19.80 -18.43 -16.93
N ALA A 472 -20.43 -19.22 -16.10
CA ALA A 472 -19.85 -19.72 -14.86
C ALA A 472 -19.41 -21.18 -14.98
N LEU A 473 -18.24 -21.50 -14.42
CA LEU A 473 -17.76 -22.86 -14.18
C LEU A 473 -17.58 -23.05 -12.68
N ILE A 474 -18.24 -24.06 -12.12
CA ILE A 474 -18.16 -24.44 -10.71
C ILE A 474 -17.58 -25.87 -10.67
N GLY A 475 -16.37 -26.00 -10.13
CA GLY A 475 -15.66 -27.26 -10.13
C GLY A 475 -14.99 -27.63 -8.81
N ASN A 476 -14.81 -28.91 -8.57
CA ASN A 476 -14.07 -29.46 -7.43
C ASN A 476 -14.54 -28.93 -6.06
N CYS A 477 -15.83 -28.57 -5.93
CA CYS A 477 -16.40 -28.00 -4.70
C CYS A 477 -17.00 -29.10 -3.84
N LEU A 478 -16.89 -28.95 -2.52
CA LEU A 478 -17.64 -29.74 -1.55
C LEU A 478 -19.07 -29.18 -1.47
N LEU A 479 -20.05 -29.93 -1.95
CA LEU A 479 -21.43 -29.49 -2.00
C LEU A 479 -22.18 -29.91 -0.72
N PRO A 480 -22.95 -29.02 -0.09
CA PRO A 480 -23.75 -29.37 1.08
C PRO A 480 -24.94 -30.24 0.69
N GLU A 481 -25.40 -31.04 1.63
CA GLU A 481 -26.68 -31.74 1.50
C GLU A 481 -27.81 -30.93 2.19
N PRO A 482 -28.97 -30.71 1.53
CA PRO A 482 -29.27 -31.00 0.13
C PRO A 482 -28.60 -29.96 -0.84
N ILE A 483 -28.29 -30.38 -2.07
CA ILE A 483 -27.67 -29.55 -3.13
C ILE A 483 -28.45 -28.26 -3.40
N ALA A 484 -29.76 -28.26 -3.24
CA ALA A 484 -30.62 -27.09 -3.39
C ALA A 484 -30.15 -25.90 -2.49
N GLY A 485 -29.46 -26.18 -1.38
CA GLY A 485 -28.86 -25.16 -0.52
C GLY A 485 -27.49 -24.63 -1.01
N PHE A 486 -26.94 -25.12 -2.11
CA PHE A 486 -25.63 -24.66 -2.58
C PHE A 486 -25.74 -23.39 -3.44
N LEU A 487 -26.55 -23.40 -4.49
CA LEU A 487 -26.65 -22.30 -5.44
C LEU A 487 -28.08 -21.85 -5.70
N LYS A 488 -28.38 -20.58 -5.46
CA LYS A 488 -29.60 -19.89 -5.89
C LYS A 488 -29.29 -19.02 -7.11
N VAL A 489 -30.03 -19.20 -8.20
CA VAL A 489 -29.99 -18.35 -9.39
C VAL A 489 -31.32 -17.60 -9.48
N THR A 490 -31.28 -16.27 -9.53
CA THR A 490 -32.48 -15.42 -9.43
C THR A 490 -32.97 -14.86 -10.77
N ASP A 491 -32.35 -15.30 -11.88
CA ASP A 491 -32.69 -14.95 -13.25
C ASP A 491 -32.56 -16.15 -14.20
N ASP A 492 -32.67 -15.93 -15.52
CA ASP A 492 -32.58 -16.98 -16.54
C ASP A 492 -31.14 -17.49 -16.82
N GLY A 493 -30.14 -17.04 -16.05
CA GLY A 493 -28.72 -17.36 -16.22
C GLY A 493 -28.33 -18.83 -15.96
N ARG A 494 -29.24 -19.68 -15.50
CA ARG A 494 -28.96 -21.11 -15.20
C ARG A 494 -28.33 -21.87 -16.37
N LYS A 495 -28.69 -21.55 -17.61
CA LYS A 495 -28.20 -22.23 -18.82
C LYS A 495 -26.71 -21.99 -19.10
N GLU A 496 -26.11 -20.97 -18.50
CA GLU A 496 -24.71 -20.61 -18.69
C GLU A 496 -23.80 -21.10 -17.55
N ILE A 497 -24.36 -21.82 -16.56
CA ILE A 497 -23.63 -22.34 -15.41
C ILE A 497 -23.30 -23.81 -15.66
N ARG A 498 -22.01 -24.14 -15.61
CA ARG A 498 -21.51 -25.51 -15.76
C ARG A 498 -20.92 -26.02 -14.46
N PHE A 499 -21.19 -27.27 -14.14
CA PHE A 499 -20.62 -28.00 -13.03
C PHE A 499 -19.65 -29.06 -13.57
N ALA A 500 -18.47 -29.22 -12.95
CA ALA A 500 -17.47 -30.21 -13.34
C ALA A 500 -16.67 -30.69 -12.13
N GLY A 501 -16.50 -32.00 -11.97
CA GLY A 501 -15.65 -32.59 -10.93
C GLY A 501 -16.09 -32.36 -9.49
N ASN A 502 -17.34 -31.95 -9.28
CA ASN A 502 -17.89 -31.77 -7.92
C ASN A 502 -18.26 -33.13 -7.32
N ASP A 503 -18.00 -33.31 -6.03
CA ASP A 503 -18.48 -34.46 -5.28
C ASP A 503 -20.00 -34.28 -5.08
N MET A 504 -20.75 -34.85 -5.99
CA MET A 504 -22.22 -34.88 -5.92
C MET A 504 -22.61 -36.00 -4.99
N PRO A 505 -23.25 -35.73 -3.84
CA PRO A 505 -23.88 -36.82 -3.09
C PRO A 505 -24.78 -37.56 -4.06
N SER A 506 -24.80 -38.90 -3.94
CA SER A 506 -25.55 -39.79 -4.85
C SER A 506 -27.00 -39.33 -4.89
N VAL A 507 -27.33 -38.49 -5.86
CA VAL A 507 -28.72 -38.22 -6.20
C VAL A 507 -29.22 -39.54 -6.75
N GLU A 508 -30.13 -40.21 -6.04
CA GLU A 508 -30.95 -41.27 -6.65
C GLU A 508 -31.45 -40.70 -7.98
N ARG A 509 -30.93 -41.24 -9.07
CA ARG A 509 -31.42 -40.91 -10.41
C ARG A 509 -32.88 -41.35 -10.41
N ASP A 510 -33.77 -40.38 -10.49
CA ASP A 510 -35.18 -40.65 -10.70
C ASP A 510 -35.29 -41.65 -11.87
N PRO A 511 -35.81 -42.86 -11.67
CA PRO A 511 -35.82 -43.91 -12.71
C PRO A 511 -36.63 -43.54 -13.95
N GLU A 512 -37.38 -42.43 -13.94
CA GLU A 512 -38.28 -42.05 -15.03
C GLU A 512 -37.62 -41.21 -16.15
N THR A 513 -36.37 -40.75 -16.03
CA THR A 513 -35.71 -39.96 -17.10
C THR A 513 -34.79 -40.75 -18.01
N SER A 514 -34.70 -42.09 -17.87
CA SER A 514 -33.90 -42.95 -18.76
C SER A 514 -34.70 -43.59 -19.90
N ARG A 515 -35.93 -43.13 -20.17
CA ARG A 515 -36.70 -43.56 -21.34
C ARG A 515 -37.19 -42.33 -22.13
N LYS A 516 -36.32 -41.75 -22.91
CA LYS A 516 -36.66 -41.13 -24.22
C LYS A 516 -35.39 -40.86 -25.01
#